data_fd0de0b0805ea9627e28016861c9e878
#
_entry.id   fd0de0b0805ea9627e28016861c9e878
#
_cell.length_a   1.000
_cell.length_b   1.000
_cell.length_c   1.000
_cell.angle_alpha   90.00
_cell.angle_beta   90.00
_cell.angle_gamma   90.00
#
_symmetry.space_group_name_H-M   'P 1'
#
loop_
_entity.id
_entity.type
_entity.pdbx_description
1 polymer ?
#
loop_
_entity_poly.entity_id
_entity_poly.type
_entity_poly.pdbx_seq_one_letter_code
_entity_poly.pdbx_strand_id
1 'polypeptide(L)'
;MDVAVDTERNGVPTCRFCGAPLRLTFVDLGMSPPCQSFLPAARIREMEPFYPLHVFACESCFLVQLEVFVRPEDIFTDYAYFSAYATSWVEHARRYVEMIAQRLGLGEEDLVVELASNDGYLLQHFIGTGVPILGIDPAANVAQDAEARGVPTLVAFFGREVAEKLAAEGKRASLVVGNNVLAQVPDLNDFIAGVKVLLRDDGTATFEFPHLLHLLDRLEYDTIYHEHFSYFSFATIVEIARAHDLDVYDVEEIPTHGGSLRVYVQHREGPHETGAAVAALLTREDEEGLRSPERYARFAEDVKESKRALLELLIRLRREGKQVVGYGAPGKGNTLLNYCGIRTDLLDYTVDRNPHRQGFFTPGTHIPIYAPEKIAETRPDYIVVLPWNLIDEISEQLEYVREWGGQLIVPIPHATIV
;
A
#
# COMPACT_ATOMS: atom_id res chain seq x y z
N MET A 1 6.26 -19.01 -19.39
CA MET A 1 5.36 -18.91 -18.27
C MET A 1 3.94 -18.99 -18.80
N ASP A 2 3.31 -20.16 -18.63
CA ASP A 2 1.90 -20.30 -18.99
C ASP A 2 1.08 -19.63 -17.89
N VAL A 3 0.64 -18.42 -18.15
CA VAL A 3 -0.35 -17.75 -17.33
C VAL A 3 -1.67 -18.45 -17.61
N ALA A 4 -2.08 -19.34 -16.71
CA ALA A 4 -3.43 -19.90 -16.74
C ALA A 4 -4.41 -18.76 -16.44
N VAL A 5 -4.86 -18.06 -17.47
CA VAL A 5 -6.00 -17.16 -17.38
C VAL A 5 -7.21 -18.07 -17.13
N ASP A 6 -7.80 -17.95 -15.96
CA ASP A 6 -9.07 -18.60 -15.64
C ASP A 6 -10.15 -18.05 -16.58
N THR A 7 -10.42 -18.77 -17.67
CA THR A 7 -11.35 -18.37 -18.74
C THR A 7 -12.83 -18.61 -18.39
N GLU A 8 -13.14 -19.03 -17.17
CA GLU A 8 -14.53 -19.26 -16.72
C GLU A 8 -15.22 -18.02 -16.10
N ARG A 9 -14.59 -16.84 -16.08
CA ARG A 9 -15.15 -15.62 -15.51
C ARG A 9 -16.20 -14.93 -16.39
N ASN A 10 -17.30 -15.62 -16.71
CA ASN A 10 -18.48 -15.01 -17.33
C ASN A 10 -19.52 -14.48 -16.32
N GLY A 11 -19.16 -14.37 -15.04
CA GLY A 11 -20.05 -13.92 -13.95
C GLY A 11 -19.72 -12.51 -13.45
N VAL A 12 -20.69 -11.86 -12.82
CA VAL A 12 -20.46 -10.64 -12.05
C VAL A 12 -19.49 -10.96 -10.89
N PRO A 13 -18.39 -10.22 -10.69
CA PRO A 13 -17.48 -10.47 -9.60
C PRO A 13 -18.19 -10.35 -8.24
N THR A 14 -17.69 -11.06 -7.24
CA THR A 14 -18.27 -11.06 -5.90
C THR A 14 -17.34 -10.43 -4.86
N CYS A 15 -17.93 -9.80 -3.86
CA CYS A 15 -17.19 -9.18 -2.76
C CYS A 15 -16.40 -10.23 -1.98
N ARG A 16 -15.10 -10.02 -1.81
CA ARG A 16 -14.20 -10.94 -1.09
C ARG A 16 -14.53 -11.11 0.40
N PHE A 17 -15.24 -10.13 0.98
CA PHE A 17 -15.68 -10.18 2.37
C PHE A 17 -17.08 -10.81 2.50
N CYS A 18 -18.12 -10.16 1.95
CA CYS A 18 -19.51 -10.56 2.22
C CYS A 18 -20.16 -11.42 1.13
N GLY A 19 -19.46 -11.70 0.01
CA GLY A 19 -19.95 -12.52 -1.09
C GLY A 19 -21.00 -11.85 -2.00
N ALA A 20 -21.43 -10.60 -1.72
CA ALA A 20 -22.41 -9.89 -2.55
C ALA A 20 -21.84 -9.58 -3.94
N PRO A 21 -22.68 -9.53 -5.01
CA PRO A 21 -22.22 -9.20 -6.34
C PRO A 21 -21.74 -7.75 -6.41
N LEU A 22 -20.60 -7.53 -7.09
CA LEU A 22 -19.99 -6.22 -7.29
C LEU A 22 -20.50 -5.58 -8.59
N ARG A 23 -21.26 -4.50 -8.48
CA ARG A 23 -21.85 -3.79 -9.62
C ARG A 23 -21.49 -2.32 -9.65
N LEU A 24 -21.17 -1.72 -8.49
CA LEU A 24 -20.80 -0.33 -8.38
C LEU A 24 -19.33 -0.15 -8.71
N THR A 25 -19.02 0.50 -9.83
CA THR A 25 -17.67 0.95 -10.15
C THR A 25 -17.27 2.06 -9.20
N PHE A 26 -16.16 1.84 -8.44
CA PHE A 26 -15.52 2.88 -7.65
C PHE A 26 -14.67 3.79 -8.55
N VAL A 27 -13.77 3.19 -9.34
CA VAL A 27 -13.00 3.87 -10.39
C VAL A 27 -12.47 2.86 -11.39
N ASP A 28 -12.43 3.23 -12.66
CA ASP A 28 -11.79 2.46 -13.72
C ASP A 28 -10.57 3.22 -14.24
N LEU A 29 -9.38 2.71 -13.95
CA LEU A 29 -8.10 3.26 -14.43
C LEU A 29 -7.63 2.60 -15.72
N GLY A 30 -8.47 1.78 -16.36
CA GLY A 30 -8.17 1.07 -17.61
C GLY A 30 -7.23 -0.11 -17.42
N MET A 31 -6.43 -0.37 -18.45
CA MET A 31 -5.44 -1.46 -18.44
C MET A 31 -4.09 -0.94 -17.98
N SER A 32 -3.45 -1.63 -17.04
CA SER A 32 -2.14 -1.27 -16.50
C SER A 32 -1.26 -2.51 -16.32
N PRO A 33 0.06 -2.40 -16.51
CA PRO A 33 0.97 -3.47 -16.13
C PRO A 33 1.13 -3.50 -14.60
N PRO A 34 1.62 -4.61 -14.01
CA PRO A 34 2.02 -4.62 -12.60
C PRO A 34 3.04 -3.52 -12.31
N CYS A 35 2.80 -2.73 -11.27
CA CYS A 35 3.50 -1.46 -11.06
C CYS A 35 5.00 -1.58 -10.70
N GLN A 36 5.46 -2.77 -10.28
CA GLN A 36 6.86 -3.04 -9.96
C GLN A 36 7.60 -3.82 -11.07
N SER A 37 6.96 -4.10 -12.23
CA SER A 37 7.54 -4.84 -13.34
C SER A 37 8.46 -3.97 -14.20
N PHE A 38 9.51 -3.40 -13.60
CA PHE A 38 10.48 -2.57 -14.31
C PHE A 38 11.19 -3.35 -15.42
N LEU A 39 11.42 -2.72 -16.57
CA LEU A 39 11.98 -3.35 -17.75
C LEU A 39 13.46 -3.05 -17.91
N PRO A 40 14.35 -4.05 -17.99
CA PRO A 40 15.71 -3.83 -18.42
C PRO A 40 15.74 -3.48 -19.91
N ALA A 41 16.74 -2.72 -20.36
CA ALA A 41 16.87 -2.27 -21.75
C ALA A 41 16.81 -3.43 -22.78
N ALA A 42 17.26 -4.62 -22.42
CA ALA A 42 17.21 -5.79 -23.30
C ALA A 42 15.77 -6.26 -23.59
N ARG A 43 14.82 -5.98 -22.67
CA ARG A 43 13.43 -6.45 -22.76
C ARG A 43 12.42 -5.40 -23.22
N ILE A 44 12.83 -4.17 -23.48
CA ILE A 44 11.93 -3.05 -23.84
C ILE A 44 11.13 -3.28 -25.12
N ARG A 45 11.53 -4.25 -25.97
CA ARG A 45 10.83 -4.62 -27.21
C ARG A 45 10.02 -5.91 -27.07
N GLU A 46 9.99 -6.50 -25.88
CA GLU A 46 9.17 -7.66 -25.58
C GLU A 46 7.74 -7.25 -25.26
N MET A 47 6.83 -8.22 -25.29
CA MET A 47 5.42 -8.02 -24.92
C MET A 47 5.31 -7.89 -23.38
N GLU A 48 4.57 -6.91 -22.92
CA GLU A 48 4.24 -6.74 -21.50
C GLU A 48 2.80 -7.19 -21.21
N PRO A 49 2.54 -7.85 -20.07
CA PRO A 49 1.18 -8.13 -19.62
C PRO A 49 0.53 -6.85 -19.06
N PHE A 50 -0.71 -6.61 -19.47
CA PHE A 50 -1.58 -5.56 -18.93
C PHE A 50 -2.85 -6.20 -18.38
N TYR A 51 -3.26 -5.79 -17.21
CA TYR A 51 -4.46 -6.26 -16.53
C TYR A 51 -5.43 -5.11 -16.25
N PRO A 52 -6.75 -5.37 -16.16
CA PRO A 52 -7.70 -4.36 -15.74
C PRO A 52 -7.34 -3.76 -14.36
N LEU A 53 -7.40 -2.45 -14.24
CA LEU A 53 -7.28 -1.75 -12.98
C LEU A 53 -8.63 -1.09 -12.68
N HIS A 54 -9.68 -1.93 -12.63
CA HIS A 54 -11.07 -1.56 -12.41
C HIS A 54 -11.46 -1.94 -10.98
N VAL A 55 -11.70 -0.93 -10.16
CA VAL A 55 -12.01 -1.08 -8.74
C VAL A 55 -13.52 -0.96 -8.53
N PHE A 56 -14.06 -1.84 -7.71
CA PHE A 56 -15.47 -1.88 -7.34
C PHE A 56 -15.68 -1.50 -5.88
N ALA A 57 -16.82 -0.92 -5.57
CA ALA A 57 -17.32 -0.79 -4.21
C ALA A 57 -18.48 -1.77 -4.00
N CYS A 58 -18.48 -2.50 -2.90
CA CYS A 58 -19.59 -3.36 -2.53
C CYS A 58 -20.76 -2.53 -2.00
N GLU A 59 -21.94 -2.68 -2.59
CA GLU A 59 -23.15 -1.95 -2.15
C GLU A 59 -23.72 -2.48 -0.83
N SER A 60 -23.23 -3.63 -0.32
CA SER A 60 -23.69 -4.25 0.94
C SER A 60 -22.82 -3.89 2.13
N CYS A 61 -21.47 -4.03 2.02
CA CYS A 61 -20.54 -3.79 3.11
C CYS A 61 -19.57 -2.62 2.85
N PHE A 62 -19.68 -1.95 1.71
CA PHE A 62 -18.88 -0.82 1.28
C PHE A 62 -17.35 -1.08 1.19
N LEU A 63 -16.93 -2.35 1.19
CA LEU A 63 -15.55 -2.69 0.89
C LEU A 63 -15.22 -2.28 -0.55
N VAL A 64 -14.23 -1.42 -0.71
CA VAL A 64 -13.67 -1.04 -2.01
C VAL A 64 -12.57 -2.04 -2.36
N GLN A 65 -12.59 -2.61 -3.57
CA GLN A 65 -11.75 -3.76 -3.91
C GLN A 65 -11.47 -3.90 -5.40
N LEU A 66 -10.29 -4.44 -5.69
CA LEU A 66 -9.84 -4.84 -7.02
C LEU A 66 -9.96 -6.37 -7.16
N GLU A 67 -10.34 -6.87 -8.33
CA GLU A 67 -10.27 -8.30 -8.62
C GLU A 67 -8.81 -8.80 -8.63
N VAL A 68 -8.63 -10.08 -8.32
CA VAL A 68 -7.30 -10.72 -8.37
C VAL A 68 -6.99 -11.10 -9.81
N PHE A 69 -6.15 -10.34 -10.49
CA PHE A 69 -5.67 -10.64 -11.84
C PHE A 69 -4.27 -11.25 -11.85
N VAL A 70 -3.45 -10.89 -10.88
CA VAL A 70 -2.10 -11.43 -10.67
C VAL A 70 -2.15 -12.24 -9.37
N ARG A 71 -1.67 -13.49 -9.41
CA ARG A 71 -1.71 -14.32 -8.22
C ARG A 71 -0.73 -13.79 -7.17
N PRO A 72 -1.07 -13.88 -5.88
CA PRO A 72 -0.18 -13.45 -4.79
C PRO A 72 1.21 -14.12 -4.87
N GLU A 73 1.25 -15.39 -5.28
CA GLU A 73 2.51 -16.13 -5.42
C GLU A 73 3.43 -15.51 -6.49
N ASP A 74 2.84 -14.96 -7.56
CA ASP A 74 3.59 -14.32 -8.65
C ASP A 74 4.09 -12.90 -8.25
N ILE A 75 3.50 -12.29 -7.22
CA ILE A 75 3.86 -10.96 -6.71
C ILE A 75 4.84 -11.07 -5.54
N PHE A 76 4.52 -11.94 -4.55
CA PHE A 76 5.12 -11.88 -3.22
C PHE A 76 6.14 -13.00 -2.93
N THR A 77 6.35 -14.00 -3.80
CA THR A 77 7.32 -15.10 -3.53
C THR A 77 8.78 -14.64 -3.63
N ASP A 78 9.06 -13.69 -4.53
CA ASP A 78 10.37 -13.02 -4.67
C ASP A 78 10.11 -11.50 -4.70
N TYR A 79 10.17 -10.88 -3.53
CA TYR A 79 9.69 -9.52 -3.37
C TYR A 79 10.84 -8.51 -3.45
N ALA A 80 10.70 -7.57 -4.38
CA ALA A 80 11.73 -6.58 -4.66
C ALA A 80 11.77 -5.41 -3.66
N TYR A 81 10.79 -5.33 -2.74
CA TYR A 81 10.71 -4.25 -1.77
C TYR A 81 11.25 -4.68 -0.40
N PHE A 82 12.27 -3.98 0.06
CA PHE A 82 12.87 -4.15 1.39
C PHE A 82 12.55 -2.94 2.25
N SER A 83 11.81 -3.14 3.32
CA SER A 83 11.28 -2.07 4.19
C SER A 83 12.38 -1.31 4.93
N ALA A 84 13.47 -1.99 5.31
CA ALA A 84 14.58 -1.39 6.06
C ALA A 84 15.40 -0.37 5.26
N TYR A 85 15.25 -0.28 3.94
CA TYR A 85 15.93 0.79 3.16
C TYR A 85 15.33 2.18 3.37
N ALA A 86 14.10 2.27 3.90
CA ALA A 86 13.46 3.56 4.19
C ALA A 86 13.68 3.94 5.66
N THR A 87 14.64 4.83 5.93
CA THR A 87 15.00 5.26 7.30
C THR A 87 13.81 5.79 8.10
N SER A 88 12.93 6.57 7.45
CA SER A 88 11.71 7.09 8.09
C SER A 88 10.74 5.98 8.49
N TRP A 89 10.67 4.89 7.68
CA TRP A 89 9.83 3.75 7.96
C TRP A 89 10.37 2.91 9.14
N VAL A 90 11.68 2.71 9.20
CA VAL A 90 12.36 2.03 10.33
C VAL A 90 12.16 2.83 11.63
N GLU A 91 12.26 4.14 11.57
CA GLU A 91 12.02 5.01 12.74
C GLU A 91 10.55 4.99 13.19
N HIS A 92 9.60 4.94 12.24
CA HIS A 92 8.18 4.74 12.55
C HIS A 92 7.96 3.40 13.28
N ALA A 93 8.55 2.32 12.78
CA ALA A 93 8.49 1.00 13.41
C ALA A 93 9.09 0.99 14.83
N ARG A 94 10.24 1.66 15.03
CA ARG A 94 10.87 1.79 16.36
C ARG A 94 9.94 2.47 17.37
N ARG A 95 9.35 3.60 17.00
CA ARG A 95 8.40 4.33 17.85
C ARG A 95 7.15 3.51 18.17
N TYR A 96 6.65 2.79 17.16
CA TYR A 96 5.54 1.89 17.34
C TYR A 96 5.87 0.79 18.36
N VAL A 97 7.02 0.13 18.24
CA VAL A 97 7.45 -0.95 19.14
C VAL A 97 7.58 -0.44 20.57
N GLU A 98 8.21 0.71 20.78
CA GLU A 98 8.34 1.32 22.12
C GLU A 98 6.97 1.62 22.75
N MET A 99 6.07 2.22 21.97
CA MET A 99 4.72 2.56 22.41
C MET A 99 3.91 1.30 22.75
N ILE A 100 3.87 0.30 21.84
CA ILE A 100 3.01 -0.87 22.00
C ILE A 100 3.52 -1.80 23.10
N ALA A 101 4.84 -1.96 23.25
CA ALA A 101 5.43 -2.74 24.34
C ALA A 101 5.06 -2.16 25.70
N GLN A 102 5.12 -0.84 25.83
CA GLN A 102 4.70 -0.15 27.05
C GLN A 102 3.19 -0.26 27.29
N ARG A 103 2.38 -0.04 26.24
CA ARG A 103 0.92 -0.04 26.32
C ARG A 103 0.37 -1.39 26.78
N LEU A 104 0.95 -2.49 26.29
CA LEU A 104 0.51 -3.85 26.60
C LEU A 104 1.31 -4.51 27.75
N GLY A 105 2.41 -3.87 28.21
CA GLY A 105 3.25 -4.42 29.26
C GLY A 105 3.97 -5.72 28.85
N LEU A 106 4.40 -5.81 27.58
CA LEU A 106 4.99 -7.02 27.01
C LEU A 106 6.30 -7.42 27.72
N GLY A 107 6.46 -8.73 27.99
CA GLY A 107 7.61 -9.32 28.67
C GLY A 107 8.01 -10.68 28.12
N GLU A 108 8.80 -11.45 28.87
CA GLU A 108 9.39 -12.73 28.45
C GLU A 108 8.38 -13.85 28.16
N GLU A 109 7.15 -13.73 28.71
CA GLU A 109 6.06 -14.71 28.51
C GLU A 109 5.15 -14.36 27.31
N ASP A 110 5.44 -13.23 26.64
CA ASP A 110 4.61 -12.72 25.57
C ASP A 110 5.26 -12.98 24.22
N LEU A 111 4.48 -13.57 23.28
CA LEU A 111 4.91 -13.73 21.90
C LEU A 111 4.35 -12.59 21.03
N VAL A 112 5.24 -11.93 20.29
CA VAL A 112 4.88 -10.97 19.24
C VAL A 112 5.05 -11.64 17.88
N VAL A 113 3.98 -11.65 17.07
CA VAL A 113 4.00 -12.16 15.70
C VAL A 113 3.71 -11.04 14.72
N GLU A 114 4.61 -10.81 13.76
CA GLU A 114 4.39 -9.87 12.65
C GLU A 114 4.02 -10.62 11.38
N LEU A 115 2.90 -10.24 10.76
CA LEU A 115 2.41 -10.78 9.50
C LEU A 115 2.92 -9.91 8.34
N ALA A 116 3.49 -10.54 7.31
CA ALA A 116 4.26 -9.90 6.26
C ALA A 116 5.43 -9.09 6.83
N SER A 117 6.26 -9.75 7.63
CA SER A 117 7.34 -9.14 8.41
C SER A 117 8.50 -8.59 7.56
N ASN A 118 8.47 -8.84 6.25
CA ASN A 118 9.46 -8.41 5.28
C ASN A 118 10.90 -8.75 5.76
N ASP A 119 11.82 -7.83 5.69
CA ASP A 119 13.22 -7.99 6.10
C ASP A 119 13.47 -7.81 7.62
N GLY A 120 12.41 -7.92 8.44
CA GLY A 120 12.49 -7.79 9.90
C GLY A 120 12.60 -6.36 10.42
N TYR A 121 12.27 -5.38 9.59
CA TYR A 121 12.42 -3.94 9.87
C TYR A 121 11.74 -3.49 11.16
N LEU A 122 10.63 -4.14 11.58
CA LEU A 122 9.91 -3.82 12.82
C LEU A 122 10.37 -4.70 13.97
N LEU A 123 10.37 -6.03 13.78
CA LEU A 123 10.68 -6.96 14.86
C LEU A 123 12.11 -6.83 15.38
N GLN A 124 13.06 -6.32 14.59
CA GLN A 124 14.42 -6.03 15.06
C GLN A 124 14.46 -5.14 16.31
N HIS A 125 13.44 -4.30 16.53
CA HIS A 125 13.37 -3.40 17.69
C HIS A 125 12.94 -4.10 18.98
N PHE A 126 12.48 -5.35 18.92
CA PHE A 126 12.27 -6.20 20.08
C PHE A 126 13.52 -6.99 20.48
N ILE A 127 14.57 -7.04 19.64
CA ILE A 127 15.80 -7.77 19.95
C ILE A 127 16.46 -7.15 21.19
N GLY A 128 16.78 -8.01 22.17
CA GLY A 128 17.38 -7.59 23.45
C GLY A 128 16.39 -7.09 24.50
N THR A 129 15.07 -7.02 24.21
CA THR A 129 14.05 -6.67 25.21
C THR A 129 13.62 -7.85 26.08
N GLY A 130 13.93 -9.08 25.66
CA GLY A 130 13.47 -10.32 26.30
C GLY A 130 12.11 -10.82 25.75
N VAL A 131 11.40 -10.04 24.96
CA VAL A 131 10.11 -10.42 24.35
C VAL A 131 10.35 -11.38 23.18
N PRO A 132 9.78 -12.62 23.19
CA PRO A 132 9.81 -13.54 22.06
C PRO A 132 9.15 -12.96 20.82
N ILE A 133 9.77 -13.15 19.64
CA ILE A 133 9.30 -12.64 18.36
C ILE A 133 9.26 -13.73 17.29
N LEU A 134 8.33 -13.58 16.33
CA LEU A 134 8.25 -14.42 15.13
C LEU A 134 7.73 -13.58 13.96
N GLY A 135 8.50 -13.53 12.87
CA GLY A 135 8.03 -13.01 11.58
C GLY A 135 7.35 -14.11 10.76
N ILE A 136 6.35 -13.74 9.96
CA ILE A 136 5.76 -14.60 8.93
C ILE A 136 5.75 -13.81 7.63
N ASP A 137 6.45 -14.30 6.61
CA ASP A 137 6.51 -13.65 5.29
C ASP A 137 6.57 -14.69 4.17
N PRO A 138 5.84 -14.55 3.05
CA PRO A 138 5.89 -15.51 1.96
C PRO A 138 7.17 -15.42 1.10
N ALA A 139 7.89 -14.30 1.15
CA ALA A 139 9.07 -14.05 0.34
C ALA A 139 10.35 -14.57 1.00
N ALA A 140 10.90 -15.65 0.48
CA ALA A 140 12.11 -16.27 1.05
C ALA A 140 13.33 -15.33 1.02
N ASN A 141 13.44 -14.45 0.02
CA ASN A 141 14.56 -13.51 -0.11
C ASN A 141 14.57 -12.47 1.02
N VAL A 142 13.42 -11.87 1.37
CA VAL A 142 13.36 -10.90 2.47
C VAL A 142 13.42 -11.59 3.84
N ALA A 143 12.85 -12.80 3.97
CA ALA A 143 12.93 -13.60 5.19
C ALA A 143 14.40 -13.96 5.55
N GLN A 144 15.25 -14.23 4.55
CA GLN A 144 16.66 -14.45 4.75
C GLN A 144 17.38 -13.23 5.35
N ASP A 145 17.02 -12.03 4.92
CA ASP A 145 17.56 -10.78 5.47
C ASP A 145 17.06 -10.54 6.90
N ALA A 146 15.79 -10.88 7.19
CA ALA A 146 15.25 -10.82 8.54
C ALA A 146 16.00 -11.75 9.50
N GLU A 147 16.26 -13.00 9.10
CA GLU A 147 17.03 -13.97 9.89
C GLU A 147 18.48 -13.51 10.12
N ALA A 148 19.11 -12.91 9.09
CA ALA A 148 20.46 -12.34 9.23
C ALA A 148 20.51 -11.18 10.24
N ARG A 149 19.39 -10.50 10.50
CA ARG A 149 19.22 -9.47 11.53
C ARG A 149 18.86 -10.04 12.90
N GLY A 150 18.66 -11.36 13.01
CA GLY A 150 18.27 -12.03 14.25
C GLY A 150 16.76 -12.09 14.49
N VAL A 151 15.93 -11.90 13.45
CA VAL A 151 14.47 -12.02 13.49
C VAL A 151 14.08 -13.41 12.96
N PRO A 152 13.67 -14.38 13.82
CA PRO A 152 13.16 -15.67 13.37
C PRO A 152 11.96 -15.47 12.43
N THR A 153 12.00 -16.05 11.23
CA THR A 153 10.96 -15.84 10.22
C THR A 153 10.47 -17.16 9.63
N LEU A 154 9.15 -17.37 9.65
CA LEU A 154 8.49 -18.48 8.98
C LEU A 154 8.14 -18.07 7.54
N VAL A 155 8.69 -18.77 6.56
CA VAL A 155 8.37 -18.52 5.14
C VAL A 155 7.05 -19.20 4.80
N ALA A 156 5.95 -18.43 4.80
CA ALA A 156 4.61 -18.90 4.47
C ALA A 156 3.67 -17.74 4.14
N PHE A 157 2.66 -17.99 3.29
CA PHE A 157 1.47 -17.15 3.24
C PHE A 157 0.65 -17.38 4.51
N PHE A 158 0.34 -16.31 5.23
CA PHE A 158 -0.43 -16.42 6.45
C PHE A 158 -1.92 -16.60 6.15
N GLY A 159 -2.54 -17.50 6.88
CA GLY A 159 -3.96 -17.78 6.88
C GLY A 159 -4.30 -18.70 8.05
N ARG A 160 -5.53 -19.18 8.06
CA ARG A 160 -6.04 -20.03 9.15
C ARG A 160 -5.21 -21.31 9.38
N GLU A 161 -4.79 -21.98 8.32
CA GLU A 161 -4.01 -23.22 8.43
C GLU A 161 -2.66 -23.00 9.16
N VAL A 162 -1.94 -21.92 8.82
CA VAL A 162 -0.68 -21.56 9.47
C VAL A 162 -0.91 -21.20 10.94
N ALA A 163 -1.97 -20.44 11.22
CA ALA A 163 -2.34 -20.04 12.56
C ALA A 163 -2.70 -21.27 13.44
N GLU A 164 -3.46 -22.24 12.92
CA GLU A 164 -3.81 -23.48 13.62
C GLU A 164 -2.56 -24.31 13.95
N LYS A 165 -1.59 -24.41 13.05
CA LYS A 165 -0.31 -25.09 13.31
C LYS A 165 0.47 -24.43 14.43
N LEU A 166 0.62 -23.09 14.38
CA LEU A 166 1.33 -22.34 15.42
C LEU A 166 0.64 -22.45 16.78
N ALA A 167 -0.69 -22.35 16.81
CA ALA A 167 -1.48 -22.53 18.04
C ALA A 167 -1.34 -23.93 18.63
N ALA A 168 -1.31 -24.99 17.79
CA ALA A 168 -1.08 -26.37 18.22
C ALA A 168 0.33 -26.59 18.81
N GLU A 169 1.32 -25.79 18.37
CA GLU A 169 2.67 -25.75 18.93
C GLU A 169 2.77 -24.90 20.22
N GLY A 170 1.65 -24.34 20.71
CA GLY A 170 1.63 -23.45 21.86
C GLY A 170 2.09 -22.03 21.58
N LYS A 171 2.21 -21.64 20.32
CA LYS A 171 2.67 -20.32 19.87
C LYS A 171 1.50 -19.36 19.60
N ARG A 172 0.66 -19.12 20.64
CA ARG A 172 -0.34 -18.06 20.54
C ARG A 172 0.27 -16.71 20.89
N ALA A 173 -0.08 -15.69 20.14
CA ALA A 173 0.50 -14.36 20.22
C ALA A 173 -0.24 -13.48 21.25
N SER A 174 0.52 -12.77 22.10
CA SER A 174 0.01 -11.67 22.91
C SER A 174 -0.19 -10.41 22.06
N LEU A 175 0.64 -10.26 21.01
CA LEU A 175 0.52 -9.20 20.02
C LEU A 175 0.70 -9.77 18.62
N VAL A 176 -0.30 -9.53 17.74
CA VAL A 176 -0.19 -9.73 16.30
C VAL A 176 -0.07 -8.38 15.62
N VAL A 177 0.92 -8.20 14.76
CA VAL A 177 1.17 -6.94 14.01
C VAL A 177 0.99 -7.18 12.53
N GLY A 178 0.25 -6.31 11.86
CA GLY A 178 0.07 -6.37 10.41
C GLY A 178 0.09 -4.98 9.77
N ASN A 179 1.28 -4.44 9.51
CA ASN A 179 1.44 -3.12 8.93
C ASN A 179 1.46 -3.19 7.40
N ASN A 180 0.51 -2.49 6.76
CA ASN A 180 0.35 -2.42 5.31
C ASN A 180 0.22 -3.79 4.60
N VAL A 181 -0.33 -4.80 5.28
CA VAL A 181 -0.57 -6.13 4.73
C VAL A 181 -2.02 -6.36 4.33
N LEU A 182 -3.00 -5.83 5.06
CA LEU A 182 -4.43 -6.12 4.82
C LEU A 182 -4.88 -5.79 3.39
N ALA A 183 -4.36 -4.71 2.82
CA ALA A 183 -4.67 -4.32 1.44
C ALA A 183 -4.17 -5.36 0.42
N GLN A 184 -3.15 -6.13 0.76
CA GLN A 184 -2.45 -7.10 -0.09
C GLN A 184 -2.96 -8.54 0.09
N VAL A 185 -4.01 -8.74 0.88
CA VAL A 185 -4.59 -10.06 1.17
C VAL A 185 -5.78 -10.34 0.24
N PRO A 186 -5.71 -11.33 -0.66
CA PRO A 186 -6.81 -11.67 -1.56
C PRO A 186 -7.93 -12.42 -0.83
N ASP A 187 -7.61 -13.36 0.07
CA ASP A 187 -8.58 -14.06 0.94
C ASP A 187 -8.60 -13.42 2.34
N LEU A 188 -9.36 -12.32 2.42
CA LEU A 188 -9.47 -11.52 3.63
C LEU A 188 -10.12 -12.31 4.78
N ASN A 189 -11.10 -13.16 4.47
CA ASN A 189 -11.81 -13.93 5.49
C ASN A 189 -10.92 -15.00 6.12
N ASP A 190 -10.12 -15.73 5.33
CA ASP A 190 -9.17 -16.72 5.83
C ASP A 190 -8.07 -16.05 6.68
N PHE A 191 -7.56 -14.91 6.22
CA PHE A 191 -6.55 -14.15 6.95
C PHE A 191 -7.04 -13.70 8.34
N ILE A 192 -8.21 -13.05 8.41
CA ILE A 192 -8.76 -12.57 9.70
C ILE A 192 -9.17 -13.74 10.61
N ALA A 193 -9.68 -14.84 10.04
CA ALA A 193 -9.91 -16.06 10.81
C ALA A 193 -8.60 -16.63 11.39
N GLY A 194 -7.51 -16.58 10.63
CA GLY A 194 -6.17 -16.93 11.09
C GLY A 194 -5.70 -16.03 12.25
N VAL A 195 -5.90 -14.72 12.16
CA VAL A 195 -5.58 -13.78 13.25
C VAL A 195 -6.31 -14.16 14.54
N LYS A 196 -7.62 -14.46 14.44
CA LYS A 196 -8.41 -14.91 15.60
C LYS A 196 -7.83 -16.17 16.25
N VAL A 197 -7.40 -17.14 15.46
CA VAL A 197 -6.84 -18.41 15.97
C VAL A 197 -5.48 -18.21 16.62
N LEU A 198 -4.63 -17.34 16.01
CA LEU A 198 -3.28 -17.09 16.49
C LEU A 198 -3.25 -16.24 17.78
N LEU A 199 -4.23 -15.36 17.94
CA LEU A 199 -4.28 -14.43 19.06
C LEU A 199 -4.65 -15.17 20.37
N ARG A 200 -3.96 -14.84 21.48
CA ARG A 200 -4.36 -15.25 22.83
C ARG A 200 -5.70 -14.62 23.18
N ASP A 201 -6.41 -15.21 24.13
CA ASP A 201 -7.75 -14.74 24.55
C ASP A 201 -7.72 -13.30 25.10
N ASP A 202 -6.58 -12.88 25.69
CA ASP A 202 -6.29 -11.53 26.20
C ASP A 202 -5.39 -10.70 25.26
N GLY A 203 -5.04 -11.24 24.10
CA GLY A 203 -4.12 -10.63 23.14
C GLY A 203 -4.72 -9.47 22.34
N THR A 204 -3.83 -8.70 21.75
CA THR A 204 -4.16 -7.60 20.83
C THR A 204 -3.59 -7.85 19.44
N ALA A 205 -4.38 -7.58 18.40
CA ALA A 205 -3.86 -7.43 17.05
C ALA A 205 -3.89 -5.97 16.64
N THR A 206 -2.84 -5.50 15.96
CA THR A 206 -2.79 -4.15 15.39
C THR A 206 -2.61 -4.23 13.88
N PHE A 207 -3.35 -3.39 13.15
CA PHE A 207 -3.21 -3.27 11.70
C PHE A 207 -3.04 -1.81 11.32
N GLU A 208 -2.03 -1.54 10.48
CA GLU A 208 -1.89 -0.25 9.82
C GLU A 208 -2.23 -0.38 8.34
N PHE A 209 -3.02 0.56 7.83
CA PHE A 209 -3.39 0.61 6.41
C PHE A 209 -3.80 2.02 6.00
N PRO A 210 -3.63 2.40 4.71
CA PRO A 210 -4.10 3.67 4.18
C PRO A 210 -5.62 3.81 4.35
N HIS A 211 -6.06 4.96 4.83
CA HIS A 211 -7.47 5.23 5.11
C HIS A 211 -8.21 5.64 3.82
N LEU A 212 -9.29 4.94 3.49
CA LEU A 212 -10.10 5.23 2.30
C LEU A 212 -10.62 6.67 2.27
N LEU A 213 -10.95 7.27 3.42
CA LEU A 213 -11.39 8.67 3.48
C LEU A 213 -10.32 9.61 2.91
N HIS A 214 -9.05 9.44 3.31
CA HIS A 214 -7.95 10.25 2.77
C HIS A 214 -7.71 9.99 1.29
N LEU A 215 -7.82 8.75 0.84
CA LEU A 215 -7.74 8.41 -0.58
C LEU A 215 -8.80 9.17 -1.40
N LEU A 216 -10.03 9.25 -0.89
CA LEU A 216 -11.11 9.99 -1.53
C LEU A 216 -10.87 11.50 -1.54
N ASP A 217 -10.50 12.07 -0.38
CA ASP A 217 -10.39 13.52 -0.20
C ASP A 217 -9.18 14.12 -0.92
N ARG A 218 -8.11 13.35 -1.04
CA ARG A 218 -6.85 13.77 -1.66
C ARG A 218 -6.67 13.22 -3.07
N LEU A 219 -7.68 12.52 -3.60
CA LEU A 219 -7.63 11.88 -4.93
C LEU A 219 -6.41 10.97 -5.12
N GLU A 220 -6.08 10.17 -4.11
CA GLU A 220 -4.88 9.30 -4.11
C GLU A 220 -5.09 8.04 -4.98
N TYR A 221 -5.65 8.22 -6.20
CA TYR A 221 -5.94 7.12 -7.13
C TYR A 221 -4.68 6.39 -7.62
N ASP A 222 -3.54 7.00 -7.51
CA ASP A 222 -2.25 6.40 -7.87
C ASP A 222 -1.79 5.31 -6.88
N THR A 223 -2.41 5.23 -5.69
CA THR A 223 -2.22 4.12 -4.75
C THR A 223 -2.97 2.86 -5.14
N ILE A 224 -3.76 2.92 -6.22
CA ILE A 224 -4.49 1.80 -6.79
C ILE A 224 -3.58 1.07 -7.78
N TYR A 225 -3.20 -0.18 -7.44
CA TYR A 225 -2.41 -1.09 -8.29
C TYR A 225 -2.65 -2.55 -7.89
N HIS A 226 -2.20 -3.49 -8.71
CA HIS A 226 -2.58 -4.90 -8.64
C HIS A 226 -2.11 -5.64 -7.37
N GLU A 227 -1.20 -5.06 -6.60
CA GLU A 227 -0.77 -5.57 -5.29
C GLU A 227 -1.76 -5.19 -4.17
N HIS A 228 -2.62 -4.17 -4.39
CA HIS A 228 -3.63 -3.72 -3.43
C HIS A 228 -5.01 -4.24 -3.83
N PHE A 229 -5.43 -5.32 -3.21
CA PHE A 229 -6.72 -5.94 -3.48
C PHE A 229 -7.89 -5.26 -2.77
N SER A 230 -7.64 -4.53 -1.69
CA SER A 230 -8.68 -3.92 -0.85
C SER A 230 -8.27 -2.52 -0.35
N TYR A 231 -9.28 -1.64 -0.23
CA TYR A 231 -9.14 -0.27 0.29
C TYR A 231 -10.18 -0.10 1.39
N PHE A 232 -9.74 0.22 2.60
CA PHE A 232 -10.60 0.12 3.78
C PHE A 232 -11.03 1.48 4.30
N SER A 233 -12.35 1.64 4.53
CA SER A 233 -12.87 2.54 5.53
C SER A 233 -12.75 1.92 6.92
N PHE A 234 -12.79 2.72 7.95
CA PHE A 234 -12.80 2.24 9.32
C PHE A 234 -14.06 1.41 9.63
N ALA A 235 -15.21 1.88 9.14
CA ALA A 235 -16.48 1.17 9.30
C ALA A 235 -16.42 -0.25 8.71
N THR A 236 -15.80 -0.42 7.52
CA THR A 236 -15.65 -1.73 6.89
C THR A 236 -14.74 -2.66 7.73
N ILE A 237 -13.64 -2.14 8.28
CA ILE A 237 -12.76 -2.94 9.16
C ILE A 237 -13.49 -3.37 10.44
N VAL A 238 -14.30 -2.52 11.04
CA VAL A 238 -15.13 -2.87 12.21
C VAL A 238 -16.12 -3.98 11.86
N GLU A 239 -16.74 -3.93 10.69
CA GLU A 239 -17.66 -4.99 10.23
C GLU A 239 -16.94 -6.32 9.97
N ILE A 240 -15.78 -6.28 9.34
CA ILE A 240 -14.93 -7.46 9.09
C ILE A 240 -14.50 -8.11 10.42
N ALA A 241 -14.00 -7.34 11.37
CA ALA A 241 -13.62 -7.84 12.68
C ALA A 241 -14.80 -8.54 13.37
N ARG A 242 -15.97 -7.89 13.42
CA ARG A 242 -17.18 -8.43 14.03
C ARG A 242 -17.68 -9.72 13.38
N ALA A 243 -17.57 -9.84 12.07
CA ALA A 243 -17.95 -11.04 11.32
C ALA A 243 -17.07 -12.26 11.70
N HIS A 244 -15.88 -12.01 12.26
CA HIS A 244 -14.94 -13.03 12.73
C HIS A 244 -14.85 -13.12 14.26
N ASP A 245 -15.86 -12.65 15.00
CA ASP A 245 -15.89 -12.59 16.48
C ASP A 245 -14.67 -11.87 17.09
N LEU A 246 -14.23 -10.82 16.43
CA LEU A 246 -13.25 -9.87 16.92
C LEU A 246 -13.93 -8.51 17.07
N ASP A 247 -13.41 -7.65 17.94
CA ASP A 247 -13.85 -6.27 18.10
C ASP A 247 -12.68 -5.31 17.96
N VAL A 248 -12.92 -4.20 17.26
CA VAL A 248 -11.98 -3.05 17.26
C VAL A 248 -12.24 -2.25 18.54
N TYR A 249 -11.26 -2.18 19.42
CA TYR A 249 -11.42 -1.47 20.68
C TYR A 249 -10.76 -0.07 20.71
N ASP A 250 -9.84 0.20 19.77
CA ASP A 250 -9.23 1.53 19.65
C ASP A 250 -8.76 1.80 18.21
N VAL A 251 -8.53 3.07 17.87
CA VAL A 251 -8.03 3.51 16.57
C VAL A 251 -7.22 4.79 16.69
N GLU A 252 -6.14 4.89 15.91
CA GLU A 252 -5.30 6.07 15.76
C GLU A 252 -5.21 6.46 14.27
N GLU A 253 -5.25 7.77 14.00
CA GLU A 253 -4.89 8.31 12.71
C GLU A 253 -3.40 8.61 12.67
N ILE A 254 -2.70 8.11 11.66
CA ILE A 254 -1.25 8.27 11.51
C ILE A 254 -0.92 8.87 10.14
N PRO A 255 0.15 9.69 10.01
CA PRO A 255 0.43 10.44 8.78
C PRO A 255 1.08 9.60 7.66
N THR A 256 1.34 8.32 7.88
CA THR A 256 2.01 7.44 6.91
C THR A 256 1.18 7.29 5.62
N HIS A 257 1.85 7.15 4.48
CA HIS A 257 1.25 6.85 3.17
C HIS A 257 0.14 7.82 2.71
N GLY A 258 0.18 9.07 3.15
CA GLY A 258 -0.86 10.06 2.82
C GLY A 258 -1.99 10.14 3.85
N GLY A 259 -1.94 9.35 4.90
CA GLY A 259 -2.92 9.24 5.99
C GLY A 259 -3.43 7.81 6.13
N SER A 260 -3.04 7.19 7.22
CA SER A 260 -3.38 5.79 7.55
C SER A 260 -4.13 5.70 8.87
N LEU A 261 -4.75 4.56 9.09
CA LEU A 261 -5.28 4.16 10.37
C LEU A 261 -4.38 3.10 10.98
N ARG A 262 -4.22 3.14 12.31
CA ARG A 262 -3.81 2.02 13.13
C ARG A 262 -4.99 1.60 13.98
N VAL A 263 -5.48 0.38 13.75
CA VAL A 263 -6.60 -0.19 14.51
C VAL A 263 -6.08 -1.20 15.52
N TYR A 264 -6.74 -1.26 16.67
CA TYR A 264 -6.45 -2.20 17.74
C TYR A 264 -7.63 -3.16 17.89
N VAL A 265 -7.34 -4.44 17.71
CA VAL A 265 -8.36 -5.50 17.63
C VAL A 265 -8.11 -6.52 18.74
N GLN A 266 -9.18 -7.04 19.32
CA GLN A 266 -9.17 -8.08 20.33
C GLN A 266 -10.27 -9.13 20.02
N HIS A 267 -10.28 -10.23 20.75
CA HIS A 267 -11.45 -11.11 20.79
C HIS A 267 -12.69 -10.35 21.27
N ARG A 268 -13.89 -10.74 20.83
CA ARG A 268 -15.16 -10.08 21.20
C ARG A 268 -15.34 -9.96 22.72
N GLU A 269 -14.86 -10.96 23.48
CA GLU A 269 -14.90 -10.99 24.94
C GLU A 269 -13.56 -10.57 25.58
N GLY A 270 -12.73 -9.86 24.81
CA GLY A 270 -11.42 -9.41 25.25
C GLY A 270 -11.49 -8.35 26.39
N PRO A 271 -10.36 -8.12 27.07
CA PRO A 271 -10.35 -7.33 28.30
C PRO A 271 -10.45 -5.81 28.10
N HIS A 272 -10.27 -5.30 26.88
CA HIS A 272 -10.20 -3.86 26.66
C HIS A 272 -11.59 -3.26 26.41
N GLU A 273 -11.89 -2.14 27.07
CA GLU A 273 -13.07 -1.35 26.78
C GLU A 273 -12.89 -0.59 25.45
N THR A 274 -13.99 -0.45 24.70
CA THR A 274 -13.95 0.31 23.44
C THR A 274 -13.77 1.79 23.69
N GLY A 275 -12.70 2.37 23.15
CA GLY A 275 -12.34 3.77 23.29
C GLY A 275 -13.28 4.71 22.53
N ALA A 276 -13.37 5.96 22.99
CA ALA A 276 -14.21 6.99 22.37
C ALA A 276 -13.80 7.30 20.91
N ALA A 277 -12.54 7.08 20.54
CA ALA A 277 -12.03 7.29 19.20
C ALA A 277 -12.77 6.42 18.16
N VAL A 278 -13.17 5.20 18.52
CA VAL A 278 -13.92 4.29 17.66
C VAL A 278 -15.26 4.90 17.25
N ALA A 279 -16.04 5.37 18.23
CA ALA A 279 -17.34 5.99 17.94
C ALA A 279 -17.19 7.31 17.16
N ALA A 280 -16.19 8.11 17.51
CA ALA A 280 -15.93 9.39 16.84
C ALA A 280 -15.56 9.21 15.36
N LEU A 281 -14.70 8.23 15.03
CA LEU A 281 -14.29 7.99 13.65
C LEU A 281 -15.42 7.37 12.83
N LEU A 282 -16.23 6.46 13.39
CA LEU A 282 -17.41 5.92 12.73
C LEU A 282 -18.43 7.04 12.37
N THR A 283 -18.66 7.97 13.31
CA THR A 283 -19.56 9.11 13.07
C THR A 283 -19.01 10.00 11.97
N ARG A 284 -17.72 10.31 11.97
CA ARG A 284 -17.09 11.12 10.92
C ARG A 284 -17.21 10.46 9.54
N GLU A 285 -16.92 9.17 9.42
CA GLU A 285 -17.06 8.45 8.14
C GLU A 285 -18.50 8.44 7.62
N ASP A 286 -19.47 8.35 8.51
CA ASP A 286 -20.89 8.39 8.16
C ASP A 286 -21.29 9.80 7.66
N GLU A 287 -20.85 10.86 8.36
CA GLU A 287 -21.05 12.26 7.95
C GLU A 287 -20.37 12.58 6.61
N GLU A 288 -19.19 12.01 6.34
CA GLU A 288 -18.44 12.15 5.06
C GLU A 288 -18.99 11.25 3.94
N GLY A 289 -20.00 10.43 4.22
CA GLY A 289 -20.72 9.64 3.24
C GLY A 289 -19.97 8.40 2.74
N LEU A 290 -19.09 7.78 3.53
CA LEU A 290 -18.35 6.57 3.13
C LEU A 290 -19.26 5.33 2.96
N ARG A 291 -20.55 5.45 3.26
CA ARG A 291 -21.59 4.47 2.98
C ARG A 291 -22.57 4.93 1.92
N SER A 292 -22.15 5.87 1.04
CA SER A 292 -22.97 6.41 -0.05
C SER A 292 -22.38 6.06 -1.42
N PRO A 293 -23.12 5.38 -2.28
CA PRO A 293 -22.72 5.17 -3.67
C PRO A 293 -22.39 6.45 -4.43
N GLU A 294 -23.08 7.55 -4.12
CA GLU A 294 -22.89 8.86 -4.74
C GLU A 294 -21.50 9.44 -4.44
N ARG A 295 -20.99 9.22 -3.22
CA ARG A 295 -19.64 9.65 -2.83
C ARG A 295 -18.57 8.96 -3.68
N TYR A 296 -18.76 7.68 -3.95
CA TYR A 296 -17.85 6.88 -4.78
C TYR A 296 -17.95 7.23 -6.27
N ALA A 297 -19.16 7.45 -6.78
CA ALA A 297 -19.34 7.90 -8.16
C ALA A 297 -18.70 9.27 -8.42
N ARG A 298 -18.78 10.19 -7.46
CA ARG A 298 -18.12 11.50 -7.52
C ARG A 298 -16.60 11.35 -7.61
N PHE A 299 -15.99 10.48 -6.81
CA PHE A 299 -14.56 10.23 -6.85
C PHE A 299 -14.09 9.84 -8.27
N ALA A 300 -14.82 8.97 -8.96
CA ALA A 300 -14.47 8.57 -10.32
C ALA A 300 -14.41 9.75 -11.31
N GLU A 301 -15.30 10.74 -11.17
CA GLU A 301 -15.28 11.96 -12.01
C GLU A 301 -14.14 12.90 -11.60
N ASP A 302 -13.88 13.07 -10.32
CA ASP A 302 -12.79 13.90 -9.81
C ASP A 302 -11.42 13.34 -10.25
N VAL A 303 -11.25 12.02 -10.30
CA VAL A 303 -10.05 11.35 -10.83
C VAL A 303 -9.86 11.64 -12.33
N LYS A 304 -10.93 11.62 -13.11
CA LYS A 304 -10.86 11.98 -14.54
C LYS A 304 -10.46 13.45 -14.73
N GLU A 305 -10.95 14.33 -13.87
CA GLU A 305 -10.60 15.75 -13.93
C GLU A 305 -9.16 16.00 -13.51
N SER A 306 -8.66 15.33 -12.48
CA SER A 306 -7.24 15.35 -12.10
C SER A 306 -6.32 14.95 -13.27
N LYS A 307 -6.67 13.87 -13.99
CA LYS A 307 -5.97 13.46 -15.21
C LYS A 307 -5.97 14.55 -16.28
N ARG A 308 -7.14 15.15 -16.56
CA ARG A 308 -7.26 16.21 -17.59
C ARG A 308 -6.39 17.40 -17.25
N ALA A 309 -6.43 17.87 -16.00
CA ALA A 309 -5.63 19.01 -15.53
C ALA A 309 -4.13 18.74 -15.63
N LEU A 310 -3.66 17.56 -15.24
CA LEU A 310 -2.24 17.19 -15.37
C LEU A 310 -1.81 17.16 -16.84
N LEU A 311 -2.58 16.54 -17.71
CA LEU A 311 -2.28 16.45 -19.13
C LEU A 311 -2.30 17.83 -19.81
N GLU A 312 -3.26 18.68 -19.48
CA GLU A 312 -3.31 20.06 -20.00
C GLU A 312 -2.04 20.84 -19.64
N LEU A 313 -1.60 20.74 -18.37
CA LEU A 313 -0.37 21.37 -17.92
C LEU A 313 0.84 20.85 -18.70
N LEU A 314 1.04 19.53 -18.76
CA LEU A 314 2.21 18.94 -19.41
C LEU A 314 2.24 19.25 -20.92
N ILE A 315 1.10 19.12 -21.62
CA ILE A 315 0.99 19.45 -23.05
C ILE A 315 1.32 20.92 -23.31
N ARG A 316 0.83 21.83 -22.47
CA ARG A 316 1.15 23.26 -22.56
C ARG A 316 2.65 23.50 -22.42
N LEU A 317 3.29 22.95 -21.39
CA LEU A 317 4.73 23.10 -21.16
C LEU A 317 5.55 22.56 -22.34
N ARG A 318 5.19 21.40 -22.89
CA ARG A 318 5.87 20.82 -24.06
C ARG A 318 5.71 21.69 -25.32
N ARG A 319 4.53 22.29 -25.54
CA ARG A 319 4.29 23.24 -26.65
C ARG A 319 5.11 24.53 -26.50
N GLU A 320 5.40 24.94 -25.27
CA GLU A 320 6.26 26.07 -24.96
C GLU A 320 7.76 25.71 -25.05
N GLY A 321 8.10 24.49 -25.47
CA GLY A 321 9.48 24.02 -25.63
C GLY A 321 10.18 23.72 -24.31
N LYS A 322 9.43 23.54 -23.22
CA LYS A 322 9.95 23.25 -21.89
C LYS A 322 10.39 21.80 -21.76
N GLN A 323 11.51 21.59 -21.06
CA GLN A 323 11.95 20.26 -20.68
C GLN A 323 11.26 19.84 -19.38
N VAL A 324 10.58 18.69 -19.42
CA VAL A 324 9.87 18.12 -18.27
C VAL A 324 10.42 16.73 -17.98
N VAL A 325 10.81 16.47 -16.73
CA VAL A 325 11.34 15.19 -16.25
C VAL A 325 10.60 14.73 -15.00
N GLY A 326 10.81 13.47 -14.58
CA GLY A 326 10.24 12.93 -13.35
C GLY A 326 11.26 12.84 -12.21
N TYR A 327 10.78 12.84 -11.00
CA TYR A 327 11.51 12.45 -9.80
C TYR A 327 10.78 11.31 -9.09
N GLY A 328 11.51 10.20 -8.85
CA GLY A 328 10.98 8.95 -8.32
C GLY A 328 10.43 8.02 -9.41
N ALA A 329 10.44 6.72 -9.15
CA ALA A 329 9.77 5.70 -9.92
C ALA A 329 9.03 4.72 -8.97
N PRO A 330 8.18 5.22 -8.04
CA PRO A 330 7.44 4.35 -7.14
C PRO A 330 6.30 3.65 -7.87
N GLY A 331 5.76 2.54 -7.30
CA GLY A 331 4.61 1.83 -7.86
C GLY A 331 3.43 2.75 -8.16
N LYS A 332 3.10 3.67 -7.21
CA LYS A 332 2.06 4.68 -7.42
C LYS A 332 2.33 5.60 -8.62
N GLY A 333 3.58 6.01 -8.83
CA GLY A 333 3.96 6.81 -9.99
C GLY A 333 3.70 6.07 -11.31
N ASN A 334 3.93 4.77 -11.35
CA ASN A 334 3.64 3.95 -12.52
C ASN A 334 2.13 3.86 -12.80
N THR A 335 1.28 3.79 -11.78
CA THR A 335 -0.18 3.89 -11.94
C THR A 335 -0.58 5.23 -12.56
N LEU A 336 -0.08 6.35 -11.99
CA LEU A 336 -0.34 7.69 -12.49
C LEU A 336 0.04 7.83 -13.97
N LEU A 337 1.27 7.44 -14.32
CA LEU A 337 1.81 7.55 -15.67
C LEU A 337 1.01 6.73 -16.68
N ASN A 338 0.66 5.47 -16.34
CA ASN A 338 -0.12 4.60 -17.21
C ASN A 338 -1.55 5.10 -17.38
N TYR A 339 -2.23 5.47 -16.28
CA TYR A 339 -3.60 5.99 -16.34
C TYR A 339 -3.69 7.28 -17.15
N CYS A 340 -2.75 8.20 -16.95
CA CYS A 340 -2.70 9.46 -17.71
C CYS A 340 -2.18 9.27 -19.13
N GLY A 341 -1.54 8.15 -19.47
CA GLY A 341 -0.92 7.91 -20.77
C GLY A 341 0.33 8.78 -20.99
N ILE A 342 1.03 9.15 -19.91
CA ILE A 342 2.26 9.95 -19.96
C ILE A 342 3.42 9.06 -20.35
N ARG A 343 4.08 9.41 -21.47
CA ARG A 343 5.26 8.72 -22.01
C ARG A 343 6.38 9.73 -22.29
N THR A 344 7.42 9.28 -23.01
CA THR A 344 8.60 10.08 -23.32
C THR A 344 8.34 11.33 -24.17
N ASP A 345 7.16 11.43 -24.78
CA ASP A 345 6.71 12.65 -25.46
C ASP A 345 6.34 13.80 -24.50
N LEU A 346 5.93 13.45 -23.27
CA LEU A 346 5.57 14.42 -22.23
C LEU A 346 6.60 14.49 -21.09
N LEU A 347 7.26 13.38 -20.76
CA LEU A 347 8.23 13.27 -19.67
C LEU A 347 9.50 12.57 -20.19
N ASP A 348 10.59 13.32 -20.40
CA ASP A 348 11.78 12.80 -21.08
C ASP A 348 12.43 11.61 -20.38
N TYR A 349 12.49 11.64 -19.04
CA TYR A 349 13.02 10.58 -18.18
C TYR A 349 12.52 10.79 -16.74
N THR A 350 12.73 9.81 -15.87
CA THR A 350 12.63 9.99 -14.41
C THR A 350 13.95 9.61 -13.74
N VAL A 351 14.15 10.08 -12.52
CA VAL A 351 15.27 9.67 -11.67
C VAL A 351 14.76 8.95 -10.42
N ASP A 352 15.54 8.00 -9.91
CA ASP A 352 15.21 7.34 -8.64
C ASP A 352 16.47 7.15 -7.80
N ARG A 353 16.35 7.34 -6.48
CA ARG A 353 17.46 7.12 -5.52
C ARG A 353 17.78 5.64 -5.33
N ASN A 354 16.80 4.74 -5.58
CA ASN A 354 17.00 3.32 -5.48
C ASN A 354 17.87 2.80 -6.64
N PRO A 355 19.12 2.32 -6.38
CA PRO A 355 20.03 1.87 -7.42
C PRO A 355 19.51 0.66 -8.20
N HIS A 356 18.60 -0.13 -7.61
CA HIS A 356 18.00 -1.29 -8.29
C HIS A 356 16.98 -0.92 -9.37
N ARG A 357 16.55 0.35 -9.44
CA ARG A 357 15.68 0.87 -10.49
C ARG A 357 16.43 1.63 -11.58
N GLN A 358 17.63 2.10 -11.27
CA GLN A 358 18.46 2.88 -12.20
C GLN A 358 18.91 2.00 -13.38
N GLY A 359 18.81 2.55 -14.61
CA GLY A 359 19.10 1.83 -15.85
C GLY A 359 17.95 0.97 -16.38
N PHE A 360 16.83 0.92 -15.65
CA PHE A 360 15.59 0.28 -16.10
C PHE A 360 14.63 1.31 -16.72
N PHE A 361 13.49 0.82 -17.18
CA PHE A 361 12.39 1.61 -17.72
C PHE A 361 11.12 1.35 -16.90
N THR A 362 10.27 2.37 -16.79
CA THR A 362 8.97 2.24 -16.15
C THR A 362 8.08 1.28 -16.93
N PRO A 363 7.31 0.39 -16.25
CA PRO A 363 6.42 -0.55 -16.91
C PRO A 363 5.32 0.19 -17.70
N GLY A 364 5.02 -0.30 -18.91
CA GLY A 364 3.98 0.20 -19.79
C GLY A 364 4.25 1.54 -20.46
N THR A 365 4.91 2.46 -19.79
CA THR A 365 5.19 3.81 -20.32
C THR A 365 6.60 3.95 -20.90
N HIS A 366 7.51 3.04 -20.55
CA HIS A 366 8.88 2.95 -21.05
C HIS A 366 9.71 4.24 -20.84
N ILE A 367 9.43 4.98 -19.77
CA ILE A 367 10.23 6.15 -19.40
C ILE A 367 11.54 5.66 -18.78
N PRO A 368 12.73 6.09 -19.25
CA PRO A 368 14.01 5.65 -18.70
C PRO A 368 14.21 6.22 -17.28
N ILE A 369 14.83 5.39 -16.41
CA ILE A 369 15.09 5.72 -15.01
C ILE A 369 16.60 5.92 -14.84
N TYR A 370 17.00 7.10 -14.39
CA TYR A 370 18.40 7.43 -14.15
C TYR A 370 18.69 7.67 -12.66
N ALA A 371 19.96 7.85 -12.34
CA ALA A 371 20.40 8.33 -11.03
C ALA A 371 20.02 9.84 -10.85
N PRO A 372 19.81 10.33 -9.62
CA PRO A 372 19.37 11.70 -9.35
C PRO A 372 20.28 12.79 -9.92
N GLU A 373 21.58 12.51 -10.06
CA GLU A 373 22.59 13.42 -10.62
C GLU A 373 22.25 13.88 -12.05
N LYS A 374 21.44 13.10 -12.76
CA LYS A 374 20.96 13.40 -14.11
C LYS A 374 20.21 14.74 -14.19
N ILE A 375 19.52 15.13 -13.13
CA ILE A 375 18.81 16.42 -13.05
C ILE A 375 19.80 17.60 -13.13
N ALA A 376 20.92 17.52 -12.39
CA ALA A 376 21.94 18.58 -12.40
C ALA A 376 22.65 18.68 -13.76
N GLU A 377 22.81 17.54 -14.47
CA GLU A 377 23.42 17.51 -15.82
C GLU A 377 22.53 18.18 -16.87
N THR A 378 21.22 17.88 -16.86
CA THR A 378 20.29 18.30 -17.91
C THR A 378 19.60 19.62 -17.62
N ARG A 379 19.53 20.03 -16.35
CA ARG A 379 18.90 21.27 -15.86
C ARG A 379 17.49 21.50 -16.43
N PRO A 380 16.54 20.56 -16.18
CA PRO A 380 15.20 20.64 -16.75
C PRO A 380 14.44 21.86 -16.21
N ASP A 381 13.49 22.38 -17.00
CA ASP A 381 12.60 23.46 -16.58
C ASP A 381 11.62 23.00 -15.49
N TYR A 382 11.11 21.76 -15.61
CA TYR A 382 10.12 21.23 -14.68
C TYR A 382 10.41 19.79 -14.28
N ILE A 383 10.09 19.46 -13.02
CA ILE A 383 10.28 18.14 -12.44
C ILE A 383 8.95 17.66 -11.82
N VAL A 384 8.32 16.65 -12.40
CA VAL A 384 7.12 16.01 -11.84
C VAL A 384 7.52 15.10 -10.69
N VAL A 385 7.06 15.40 -9.48
CA VAL A 385 7.35 14.63 -8.27
C VAL A 385 6.34 13.49 -8.18
N LEU A 386 6.76 12.28 -8.60
CA LEU A 386 5.88 11.09 -8.58
C LEU A 386 5.57 10.60 -7.16
N PRO A 387 6.51 10.58 -6.19
CA PRO A 387 6.18 10.36 -4.78
C PRO A 387 5.73 11.66 -4.10
N TRP A 388 4.67 12.27 -4.62
CA TRP A 388 4.15 13.60 -4.27
C TRP A 388 3.84 13.76 -2.77
N ASN A 389 3.52 12.67 -2.07
CA ASN A 389 3.32 12.68 -0.62
C ASN A 389 4.59 12.96 0.20
N LEU A 390 5.76 12.97 -0.44
CA LEU A 390 7.06 13.34 0.12
C LEU A 390 7.56 14.68 -0.42
N ILE A 391 6.66 15.55 -0.88
CA ILE A 391 7.02 16.80 -1.57
C ILE A 391 7.92 17.70 -0.71
N ASP A 392 7.68 17.79 0.59
CA ASP A 392 8.48 18.63 1.49
C ASP A 392 9.94 18.15 1.53
N GLU A 393 10.16 16.84 1.78
CA GLU A 393 11.50 16.23 1.77
C GLU A 393 12.18 16.39 0.41
N ILE A 394 11.43 16.14 -0.68
CA ILE A 394 11.97 16.20 -2.05
C ILE A 394 12.27 17.63 -2.46
N SER A 395 11.49 18.61 -2.03
CA SER A 395 11.74 20.03 -2.27
C SER A 395 13.06 20.48 -1.62
N GLU A 396 13.36 20.03 -0.42
CA GLU A 396 14.64 20.28 0.23
C GLU A 396 15.81 19.64 -0.53
N GLN A 397 15.66 18.37 -0.95
CA GLN A 397 16.68 17.65 -1.72
C GLN A 397 16.95 18.29 -3.09
N LEU A 398 15.94 18.90 -3.71
CA LEU A 398 16.02 19.52 -5.02
C LEU A 398 16.12 21.05 -4.96
N GLU A 399 16.44 21.65 -3.82
CA GLU A 399 16.55 23.12 -3.68
C GLU A 399 17.48 23.72 -4.74
N TYR A 400 18.55 23.01 -5.11
CA TYR A 400 19.53 23.42 -6.11
C TYR A 400 18.96 23.63 -7.52
N VAL A 401 17.78 23.05 -7.85
CA VAL A 401 17.17 23.22 -9.19
C VAL A 401 16.72 24.67 -9.42
N ARG A 402 16.49 25.42 -8.36
CA ARG A 402 16.13 26.85 -8.40
C ARG A 402 17.25 27.73 -8.95
N GLU A 403 18.51 27.27 -8.90
CA GLU A 403 19.66 28.01 -9.42
C GLU A 403 19.56 28.30 -10.93
N TRP A 404 18.85 27.47 -11.70
CA TRP A 404 18.59 27.70 -13.12
C TRP A 404 17.12 28.00 -13.45
N GLY A 405 16.29 28.24 -12.41
CA GLY A 405 14.86 28.52 -12.56
C GLY A 405 14.00 27.28 -12.74
N GLY A 406 14.52 26.09 -12.41
CA GLY A 406 13.73 24.84 -12.40
C GLY A 406 12.63 24.86 -11.33
N GLN A 407 11.49 24.26 -11.64
CA GLN A 407 10.32 24.21 -10.76
C GLN A 407 9.82 22.78 -10.60
N LEU A 408 9.14 22.50 -9.47
CA LEU A 408 8.54 21.21 -9.21
C LEU A 408 7.07 21.21 -9.60
N ILE A 409 6.56 20.05 -10.02
CA ILE A 409 5.12 19.81 -10.27
C ILE A 409 4.64 18.72 -9.34
N VAL A 410 3.64 19.04 -8.53
CA VAL A 410 2.87 18.08 -7.73
C VAL A 410 1.67 17.63 -8.56
N PRO A 411 1.55 16.34 -8.94
CA PRO A 411 0.53 15.90 -9.89
C PRO A 411 -0.87 15.70 -9.27
N ILE A 412 -0.96 15.39 -7.97
CA ILE A 412 -2.17 15.03 -7.23
C ILE A 412 -2.29 15.91 -5.97
N PRO A 413 -3.51 16.33 -5.55
CA PRO A 413 -4.81 16.10 -6.18
C PRO A 413 -5.03 16.94 -7.44
N HIS A 414 -4.38 18.09 -7.52
CA HIS A 414 -4.45 19.00 -8.66
C HIS A 414 -3.04 19.35 -9.11
N ALA A 415 -2.78 19.23 -10.40
CA ALA A 415 -1.48 19.54 -10.98
C ALA A 415 -1.06 20.98 -10.64
N THR A 416 -0.07 21.14 -9.75
CA THR A 416 0.36 22.43 -9.21
C THR A 416 1.87 22.58 -9.39
N ILE A 417 2.31 23.77 -9.83
CA ILE A 417 3.73 24.16 -9.87
C ILE A 417 4.08 24.81 -8.53
N VAL A 418 5.19 24.34 -7.92
CA VAL A 418 5.68 24.80 -6.60
C VAL A 418 7.16 25.19 -6.66
#